data_0adf4ea002731d898725eca851ff342c
#
_entry.id   0adf4ea002731d898725eca851ff342c
#
_cell.length_a   1.000
_cell.length_b   1.000
_cell.length_c   1.000
_cell.angle_alpha   90.00
_cell.angle_beta   90.00
_cell.angle_gamma   90.00
#
_symmetry.space_group_name_H-M   'P 1'
#
loop_
_entity.id
_entity.type
_entity.pdbx_description
1 polymer ?
#
loop_
_entity_poly.entity_id
_entity_poly.type
_entity_poly.pdbx_seq_one_letter_code
_entity_poly.pdbx_strand_id
1 'polypeptide(L)'
;MPEAYPPPYQPDRARVLILGGTADARSLAQAMAAAFPRWQLVMSLAGRTRAPVTQGVPTRVGGFDGASGLARWLIQHDITLLVVATHPFAARMPVNAAQAAQLAEVPVVRLLRPPWQPEADDNWQQCQTLQEAPALLGSASHTVFLPIGRQSISPFAEAPHHHYVVRSIEPLSDKLRPPRVTSLRARGPFSMANEMALMRRMRITRMVCKNSGAPSMAAKLKAARTLSIPVIMVAPPAVDAGMATFDTIEALIGALH
;
A
#
# COMPACT_ATOMS: atom_id res chain seq x y z
N MET A 1 -2.50 -18.60 20.13
CA MET A 1 -1.29 -19.13 19.49
C MET A 1 -1.70 -19.49 18.06
N PRO A 2 -1.19 -18.86 17.00
CA PRO A 2 -1.42 -19.37 15.67
C PRO A 2 -0.77 -20.76 15.56
N GLU A 3 -1.51 -21.72 15.03
CA GLU A 3 -1.03 -23.07 14.83
C GLU A 3 0.25 -23.05 13.99
N ALA A 4 1.23 -23.84 14.42
CA ALA A 4 2.49 -24.01 13.70
C ALA A 4 2.19 -24.53 12.28
N TYR A 5 2.88 -23.96 11.29
CA TYR A 5 2.74 -24.35 9.89
C TYR A 5 2.87 -25.86 9.69
N PRO A 6 1.94 -26.50 8.93
CA PRO A 6 2.10 -27.91 8.60
C PRO A 6 3.31 -28.11 7.66
N PRO A 7 4.06 -29.22 7.77
CA PRO A 7 5.07 -29.58 6.78
C PRO A 7 4.42 -29.77 5.40
N PRO A 8 5.06 -29.33 4.29
CA PRO A 8 6.47 -29.56 4.02
C PRO A 8 7.35 -28.29 4.00
N TYR A 9 7.20 -27.40 5.00
CA TYR A 9 8.09 -26.28 5.13
C TYR A 9 9.48 -26.75 5.54
N GLN A 10 10.46 -26.66 4.62
CA GLN A 10 11.86 -26.96 4.92
C GLN A 10 12.59 -25.66 5.27
N PRO A 11 12.76 -25.32 6.55
CA PRO A 11 13.30 -24.02 6.97
C PRO A 11 14.73 -23.76 6.46
N ASP A 12 15.48 -24.79 6.10
CA ASP A 12 16.87 -24.63 5.67
C ASP A 12 17.07 -24.13 4.24
N ARG A 13 16.11 -24.31 3.33
CA ARG A 13 16.18 -23.90 1.92
C ARG A 13 14.80 -23.57 1.35
N ALA A 14 14.33 -22.37 1.63
CA ALA A 14 13.06 -21.92 1.04
C ALA A 14 13.28 -21.14 -0.27
N ARG A 15 12.36 -21.31 -1.22
CA ARG A 15 12.16 -20.42 -2.37
C ARG A 15 10.94 -19.56 -2.11
N VAL A 16 11.15 -18.26 -1.90
CA VAL A 16 10.12 -17.34 -1.43
C VAL A 16 9.74 -16.35 -2.52
N LEU A 17 8.46 -16.27 -2.83
CA LEU A 17 7.92 -15.17 -3.61
C LEU A 17 7.33 -14.11 -2.68
N ILE A 18 7.82 -12.87 -2.77
CA ILE A 18 7.30 -11.72 -2.04
C ILE A 18 6.47 -10.85 -3.00
N LEU A 19 5.16 -10.77 -2.80
CA LEU A 19 4.29 -9.85 -3.53
C LEU A 19 4.42 -8.45 -2.90
N GLY A 20 5.10 -7.54 -3.59
CA GLY A 20 5.56 -6.29 -3.00
C GLY A 20 5.06 -5.03 -3.71
N GLY A 21 5.91 -4.01 -3.70
CA GLY A 21 5.63 -2.68 -4.27
C GLY A 21 5.49 -1.58 -3.23
N THR A 22 5.76 -1.86 -1.95
CA THR A 22 5.77 -0.92 -0.83
C THR A 22 7.18 -0.75 -0.25
N ALA A 23 7.38 0.26 0.57
CA ALA A 23 8.61 0.40 1.34
C ALA A 23 8.78 -0.78 2.32
N ASP A 24 7.70 -1.19 2.96
CA ASP A 24 7.71 -2.31 3.90
C ASP A 24 8.09 -3.63 3.24
N ALA A 25 7.60 -3.88 2.01
CA ALA A 25 8.00 -5.07 1.26
C ALA A 25 9.51 -5.11 0.99
N ARG A 26 10.15 -3.94 0.73
CA ARG A 26 11.60 -3.85 0.59
C ARG A 26 12.33 -4.11 1.91
N SER A 27 11.87 -3.48 2.99
CA SER A 27 12.43 -3.70 4.33
C SER A 27 12.29 -5.16 4.75
N LEU A 28 11.13 -5.78 4.48
CA LEU A 28 10.90 -7.20 4.73
C LEU A 28 11.87 -8.08 3.92
N ALA A 29 12.02 -7.82 2.62
CA ALA A 29 12.93 -8.61 1.78
C ALA A 29 14.39 -8.53 2.27
N GLN A 30 14.83 -7.35 2.69
CA GLN A 30 16.16 -7.16 3.28
C GLN A 30 16.32 -7.89 4.62
N ALA A 31 15.32 -7.79 5.49
CA ALA A 31 15.32 -8.48 6.78
C ALA A 31 15.29 -10.00 6.62
N MET A 32 14.47 -10.53 5.68
CA MET A 32 14.45 -11.96 5.36
C MET A 32 15.79 -12.44 4.77
N ALA A 33 16.41 -11.66 3.88
CA ALA A 33 17.73 -12.02 3.33
C ALA A 33 18.81 -12.07 4.40
N ALA A 34 18.73 -11.22 5.41
CA ALA A 34 19.66 -11.23 6.56
C ALA A 34 19.39 -12.38 7.53
N ALA A 35 18.11 -12.64 7.85
CA ALA A 35 17.72 -13.71 8.78
C ALA A 35 17.89 -15.11 8.18
N PHE A 36 17.64 -15.26 6.87
CA PHE A 36 17.67 -16.54 6.18
C PHE A 36 18.61 -16.51 4.97
N PRO A 37 19.94 -16.47 5.15
CA PRO A 37 20.91 -16.28 4.06
C PRO A 37 20.95 -17.41 3.03
N ARG A 38 20.37 -18.58 3.33
CA ARG A 38 20.27 -19.72 2.40
C ARG A 38 18.96 -19.72 1.59
N TRP A 39 18.01 -18.81 1.88
CA TRP A 39 16.76 -18.74 1.16
C TRP A 39 16.90 -18.00 -0.16
N GLN A 40 16.17 -18.44 -1.16
CA GLN A 40 16.08 -17.79 -2.45
C GLN A 40 14.86 -16.87 -2.49
N LEU A 41 15.09 -15.57 -2.42
CA LEU A 41 14.02 -14.57 -2.39
C LEU A 41 13.81 -13.97 -3.78
N VAL A 42 12.56 -13.83 -4.21
CA VAL A 42 12.17 -13.10 -5.42
C VAL A 42 11.07 -12.11 -5.07
N MET A 43 11.25 -10.83 -5.42
CA MET A 43 10.23 -9.79 -5.29
C MET A 43 9.39 -9.68 -6.56
N SER A 44 8.07 -9.69 -6.45
CA SER A 44 7.18 -9.42 -7.57
C SER A 44 6.55 -8.03 -7.46
N LEU A 45 6.69 -7.24 -8.51
CA LEU A 45 6.12 -5.90 -8.67
C LEU A 45 5.07 -5.89 -9.77
N ALA A 46 3.95 -5.20 -9.55
CA ALA A 46 2.85 -5.11 -10.50
C ALA A 46 3.14 -4.23 -11.75
N GLY A 47 4.32 -3.63 -11.87
CA GLY A 47 4.68 -2.77 -13.02
C GLY A 47 3.95 -1.42 -13.08
N ARG A 48 3.40 -0.94 -11.96
CA ARG A 48 2.66 0.34 -11.91
C ARG A 48 3.55 1.57 -12.03
N THR A 49 4.85 1.42 -11.77
CA THR A 49 5.87 2.47 -11.84
C THR A 49 6.89 2.11 -12.88
N ARG A 50 7.21 3.04 -13.80
CA ARG A 50 8.17 2.83 -14.90
C ARG A 50 9.60 2.58 -14.40
N ALA A 51 10.01 3.27 -13.34
CA ALA A 51 11.31 3.12 -12.71
C ALA A 51 11.12 2.72 -11.23
N PRO A 52 10.97 1.42 -10.92
CA PRO A 52 10.90 0.95 -9.54
C PRO A 52 12.24 1.18 -8.83
N VAL A 53 12.19 1.43 -7.53
CA VAL A 53 13.38 1.47 -6.68
C VAL A 53 13.93 0.04 -6.56
N THR A 54 15.26 -0.10 -6.50
CA THR A 54 15.93 -1.38 -6.24
C THR A 54 15.39 -2.03 -4.96
N GLN A 55 15.09 -3.31 -5.03
CA GLN A 55 14.43 -4.04 -3.94
C GLN A 55 15.42 -4.77 -3.02
N GLY A 56 16.70 -4.84 -3.38
CA GLY A 56 17.73 -5.58 -2.61
C GLY A 56 17.73 -7.09 -2.86
N VAL A 57 16.76 -7.61 -3.61
CA VAL A 57 16.63 -9.01 -4.02
C VAL A 57 16.24 -9.09 -5.49
N PRO A 58 16.44 -10.24 -6.17
CA PRO A 58 15.96 -10.47 -7.53
C PRO A 58 14.50 -10.07 -7.66
N THR A 59 14.17 -9.39 -8.76
CA THR A 59 12.86 -8.78 -8.93
C THR A 59 12.26 -9.14 -10.29
N ARG A 60 11.00 -9.59 -10.29
CA ARG A 60 10.18 -9.67 -11.50
C ARG A 60 9.17 -8.53 -11.54
N VAL A 61 8.78 -8.13 -12.76
CA VAL A 61 7.77 -7.09 -12.99
C VAL A 61 6.68 -7.65 -13.90
N GLY A 62 5.42 -7.45 -13.54
CA GLY A 62 4.26 -7.88 -14.30
C GLY A 62 3.19 -8.55 -13.47
N GLY A 63 2.01 -8.75 -14.05
CA GLY A 63 0.91 -9.48 -13.46
C GLY A 63 1.12 -10.99 -13.49
N PHE A 64 0.07 -11.73 -13.04
CA PHE A 64 0.02 -13.19 -13.04
C PHE A 64 -1.26 -13.70 -13.73
N ASP A 65 -2.11 -12.82 -14.25
CA ASP A 65 -3.41 -13.17 -14.85
C ASP A 65 -4.34 -13.89 -13.86
N GLY A 66 -4.43 -13.32 -12.65
CA GLY A 66 -5.30 -13.81 -11.58
C GLY A 66 -4.67 -14.90 -10.70
N ALA A 67 -5.52 -15.57 -9.92
CA ALA A 67 -5.10 -16.59 -8.97
C ALA A 67 -4.51 -17.82 -9.67
N SER A 68 -5.17 -18.33 -10.72
CA SER A 68 -4.69 -19.49 -11.48
C SER A 68 -3.34 -19.27 -12.16
N GLY A 69 -3.09 -18.03 -12.67
CA GLY A 69 -1.80 -17.69 -13.25
C GLY A 69 -0.71 -17.60 -12.19
N LEU A 70 -1.04 -17.05 -11.00
CA LEU A 70 -0.11 -17.04 -9.87
C LEU A 70 0.19 -18.46 -9.38
N ALA A 71 -0.81 -19.33 -9.25
CA ALA A 71 -0.61 -20.72 -8.86
C ALA A 71 0.34 -21.46 -9.81
N ARG A 72 0.11 -21.35 -11.14
CA ARG A 72 1.03 -21.93 -12.13
C ARG A 72 2.46 -21.41 -11.96
N TRP A 73 2.61 -20.11 -11.70
CA TRP A 73 3.92 -19.51 -11.50
C TRP A 73 4.62 -20.05 -10.25
N LEU A 74 3.88 -20.22 -9.14
CA LEU A 74 4.39 -20.81 -7.89
C LEU A 74 4.92 -22.22 -8.13
N ILE A 75 4.16 -23.07 -8.82
CA ILE A 75 4.53 -24.45 -9.15
C ILE A 75 5.76 -24.48 -10.08
N GLN A 76 5.74 -23.71 -11.18
CA GLN A 76 6.82 -23.68 -12.16
C GLN A 76 8.17 -23.22 -11.62
N HIS A 77 8.17 -22.44 -10.53
CA HIS A 77 9.38 -21.91 -9.91
C HIS A 77 9.70 -22.57 -8.57
N ASP A 78 9.05 -23.69 -8.25
CA ASP A 78 9.23 -24.44 -7.00
C ASP A 78 9.16 -23.52 -5.75
N ILE A 79 8.21 -22.60 -5.73
CA ILE A 79 8.03 -21.68 -4.59
C ILE A 79 7.50 -22.48 -3.40
N THR A 80 8.17 -22.37 -2.27
CA THR A 80 7.84 -23.05 -1.02
C THR A 80 7.17 -22.15 0.01
N LEU A 81 7.20 -20.83 -0.19
CA LEU A 81 6.51 -19.84 0.66
C LEU A 81 6.09 -18.64 -0.16
N LEU A 82 4.83 -18.24 -0.02
CA LEU A 82 4.28 -17.00 -0.58
C LEU A 82 4.13 -15.94 0.52
N VAL A 83 4.70 -14.76 0.31
CA VAL A 83 4.60 -13.63 1.25
C VAL A 83 3.86 -12.46 0.60
N VAL A 84 2.78 -12.02 1.20
CA VAL A 84 1.97 -10.89 0.72
C VAL A 84 2.33 -9.63 1.50
N ALA A 85 3.09 -8.73 0.89
CA ALA A 85 3.49 -7.44 1.47
C ALA A 85 3.06 -6.26 0.59
N THR A 86 1.88 -6.38 -0.03
CA THR A 86 1.29 -5.35 -0.88
C THR A 86 0.74 -4.19 -0.06
N HIS A 87 0.44 -3.08 -0.73
CA HIS A 87 -0.17 -1.91 -0.06
C HIS A 87 -1.51 -2.32 0.59
N PRO A 88 -1.86 -1.82 1.80
CA PRO A 88 -3.13 -2.15 2.48
C PRO A 88 -4.38 -1.95 1.62
N PHE A 89 -4.34 -1.03 0.65
CA PHE A 89 -5.42 -0.78 -0.31
C PHE A 89 -5.39 -1.68 -1.57
N ALA A 90 -4.54 -2.68 -1.61
CA ALA A 90 -4.53 -3.67 -2.69
C ALA A 90 -5.53 -4.80 -2.38
N ALA A 91 -6.82 -4.58 -2.58
CA ALA A 91 -7.86 -5.54 -2.22
C ALA A 91 -7.79 -6.87 -3.01
N ARG A 92 -7.49 -6.83 -4.30
CA ARG A 92 -7.55 -8.02 -5.18
C ARG A 92 -6.37 -8.97 -4.99
N MET A 93 -5.16 -8.44 -4.77
CA MET A 93 -3.96 -9.26 -4.73
C MET A 93 -3.91 -10.22 -3.53
N PRO A 94 -4.29 -9.84 -2.30
CA PRO A 94 -4.35 -10.78 -1.18
C PRO A 94 -5.32 -11.94 -1.43
N VAL A 95 -6.50 -11.67 -2.00
CA VAL A 95 -7.48 -12.71 -2.37
C VAL A 95 -6.91 -13.66 -3.42
N ASN A 96 -6.33 -13.12 -4.49
CA ASN A 96 -5.68 -13.94 -5.52
C ASN A 96 -4.52 -14.76 -4.95
N ALA A 97 -3.76 -14.20 -4.00
CA ALA A 97 -2.64 -14.88 -3.36
C ALA A 97 -3.11 -16.06 -2.50
N ALA A 98 -4.17 -15.89 -1.72
CA ALA A 98 -4.75 -16.97 -0.91
C ALA A 98 -5.27 -18.12 -1.80
N GLN A 99 -6.02 -17.78 -2.85
CA GLN A 99 -6.51 -18.77 -3.80
C GLN A 99 -5.38 -19.49 -4.55
N ALA A 100 -4.35 -18.76 -4.97
CA ALA A 100 -3.20 -19.32 -5.66
C ALA A 100 -2.38 -20.25 -4.75
N ALA A 101 -2.19 -19.86 -3.49
CA ALA A 101 -1.51 -20.65 -2.48
C ALA A 101 -2.22 -21.96 -2.22
N GLN A 102 -3.57 -21.93 -2.12
CA GLN A 102 -4.39 -23.14 -1.99
C GLN A 102 -4.27 -24.05 -3.22
N LEU A 103 -4.33 -23.50 -4.45
CA LEU A 103 -4.21 -24.27 -5.69
C LEU A 103 -2.82 -24.87 -5.91
N ALA A 104 -1.78 -24.23 -5.38
CA ALA A 104 -0.40 -24.68 -5.51
C ALA A 104 0.10 -25.44 -4.28
N GLU A 105 -0.73 -25.58 -3.24
CA GLU A 105 -0.38 -26.19 -1.95
C GLU A 105 0.85 -25.52 -1.30
N VAL A 106 0.97 -24.19 -1.46
CA VAL A 106 2.08 -23.40 -0.93
C VAL A 106 1.59 -22.61 0.28
N PRO A 107 2.29 -22.66 1.43
CA PRO A 107 1.96 -21.82 2.57
C PRO A 107 2.04 -20.33 2.21
N VAL A 108 1.11 -19.52 2.78
CA VAL A 108 1.03 -18.09 2.52
C VAL A 108 0.93 -17.29 3.83
N VAL A 109 1.71 -16.23 3.92
CA VAL A 109 1.68 -15.26 5.04
C VAL A 109 1.51 -13.85 4.52
N ARG A 110 1.00 -12.97 5.37
CA ARG A 110 0.79 -11.57 5.03
C ARG A 110 1.47 -10.64 6.03
N LEU A 111 2.20 -9.66 5.52
CA LEU A 111 2.61 -8.48 6.29
C LEU A 111 1.58 -7.37 6.06
N LEU A 112 0.86 -6.99 7.11
CA LEU A 112 -0.14 -5.92 7.06
C LEU A 112 -0.05 -5.09 8.33
N ARG A 113 0.64 -3.95 8.25
CA ARG A 113 0.72 -3.01 9.37
C ARG A 113 -0.66 -2.45 9.74
N PRO A 114 -0.89 -2.11 11.02
CA PRO A 114 -2.13 -1.49 11.47
C PRO A 114 -2.32 -0.10 10.82
N PRO A 115 -3.57 0.31 10.61
CA PRO A 115 -3.87 1.66 10.18
C PRO A 115 -3.47 2.68 11.27
N TRP A 116 -3.20 3.93 10.86
CA TRP A 116 -3.01 5.03 11.81
C TRP A 116 -4.26 5.21 12.67
N GLN A 117 -4.03 5.52 13.94
CA GLN A 117 -5.07 5.97 14.86
C GLN A 117 -4.99 7.50 14.98
N PRO A 118 -6.14 8.18 15.17
CA PRO A 118 -6.12 9.61 15.40
C PRO A 118 -5.38 9.93 16.71
N GLU A 119 -4.58 10.98 16.68
CA GLU A 119 -3.94 11.57 17.87
C GLU A 119 -4.74 12.81 18.33
N ALA A 120 -4.42 13.36 19.50
CA ALA A 120 -4.98 14.62 19.95
C ALA A 120 -4.78 15.70 18.86
N ASP A 121 -5.76 16.58 18.69
CA ASP A 121 -5.80 17.64 17.68
C ASP A 121 -5.91 17.17 16.22
N ASP A 122 -6.02 15.87 15.94
CA ASP A 122 -6.38 15.41 14.62
C ASP A 122 -7.86 15.69 14.31
N ASN A 123 -8.11 16.40 13.24
CA ASN A 123 -9.46 16.65 12.74
C ASN A 123 -9.76 15.65 11.59
N TRP A 124 -10.07 14.40 11.96
CA TRP A 124 -10.35 13.35 10.99
C TRP A 124 -11.84 13.05 10.90
N GLN A 125 -12.33 13.00 9.66
CA GLN A 125 -13.61 12.41 9.29
C GLN A 125 -13.35 11.10 8.55
N GLN A 126 -13.84 9.98 9.08
CA GLN A 126 -13.60 8.66 8.47
C GLN A 126 -14.64 8.33 7.42
N CYS A 127 -14.23 7.60 6.38
CA CYS A 127 -15.11 6.94 5.41
C CYS A 127 -14.55 5.57 5.02
N GLN A 128 -15.42 4.71 4.51
CA GLN A 128 -15.05 3.34 4.17
C GLN A 128 -14.44 3.23 2.77
N THR A 129 -14.85 4.10 1.85
CA THR A 129 -14.44 4.03 0.44
C THR A 129 -14.00 5.39 -0.09
N LEU A 130 -13.22 5.36 -1.18
CA LEU A 130 -12.86 6.59 -1.90
C LEU A 130 -14.06 7.22 -2.61
N GLN A 131 -15.09 6.43 -2.90
CA GLN A 131 -16.32 6.90 -3.54
C GLN A 131 -17.13 7.81 -2.61
N GLU A 132 -17.07 7.59 -1.32
CA GLU A 132 -17.75 8.42 -0.30
C GLU A 132 -17.04 9.77 -0.07
N ALA A 133 -15.72 9.81 -0.29
CA ALA A 133 -14.91 10.99 0.07
C ALA A 133 -15.34 12.30 -0.61
N PRO A 134 -15.77 12.35 -1.90
CA PRO A 134 -16.25 13.60 -2.51
C PRO A 134 -17.45 14.22 -1.81
N ALA A 135 -18.42 13.41 -1.38
CA ALA A 135 -19.61 13.89 -0.66
C ALA A 135 -19.26 14.53 0.69
N LEU A 136 -18.24 13.99 1.38
CA LEU A 136 -17.77 14.51 2.66
C LEU A 136 -17.00 15.83 2.56
N LEU A 137 -16.58 16.23 1.36
CA LEU A 137 -15.97 17.54 1.13
C LEU A 137 -17.00 18.69 1.23
N GLY A 138 -18.29 18.40 1.05
CA GLY A 138 -19.37 19.36 1.12
C GLY A 138 -19.51 20.21 -0.16
N SER A 139 -20.45 21.20 -0.12
CA SER A 139 -20.80 22.04 -1.26
C SER A 139 -19.93 23.29 -1.41
N ALA A 140 -19.25 23.73 -0.34
CA ALA A 140 -18.34 24.88 -0.41
C ALA A 140 -17.08 24.52 -1.20
N SER A 141 -16.59 25.46 -2.04
CA SER A 141 -15.36 25.23 -2.82
C SER A 141 -14.12 25.15 -1.93
N HIS A 142 -13.35 24.09 -2.06
CA HIS A 142 -12.12 23.84 -1.33
C HIS A 142 -10.92 23.59 -2.25
N THR A 143 -9.72 23.87 -1.75
CA THR A 143 -8.48 23.32 -2.31
C THR A 143 -8.13 22.04 -1.55
N VAL A 144 -8.28 20.91 -2.22
CA VAL A 144 -8.20 19.57 -1.63
C VAL A 144 -6.89 18.89 -1.99
N PHE A 145 -6.09 18.53 -1.00
CA PHE A 145 -4.87 17.75 -1.22
C PHE A 145 -5.18 16.26 -1.31
N LEU A 146 -4.77 15.62 -2.42
CA LEU A 146 -4.97 14.20 -2.73
C LEU A 146 -3.63 13.46 -2.85
N PRO A 147 -2.95 13.08 -1.75
CA PRO A 147 -1.75 12.23 -1.80
C PRO A 147 -2.11 10.74 -1.93
N ILE A 148 -3.03 10.39 -2.83
CA ILE A 148 -3.63 9.06 -2.97
C ILE A 148 -3.21 8.32 -4.25
N GLY A 149 -2.37 8.97 -5.07
CA GLY A 149 -1.89 8.42 -6.33
C GLY A 149 -2.91 8.52 -7.48
N ARG A 150 -2.41 8.40 -8.72
CA ARG A 150 -3.17 8.68 -9.95
C ARG A 150 -4.39 7.77 -10.20
N GLN A 151 -4.35 6.54 -9.71
CA GLN A 151 -5.41 5.56 -9.96
C GLN A 151 -6.65 5.72 -9.08
N SER A 152 -6.61 6.66 -8.14
CA SER A 152 -7.63 6.83 -7.10
C SER A 152 -8.37 8.15 -7.18
N ILE A 153 -8.21 8.90 -8.27
CA ILE A 153 -8.75 10.27 -8.38
C ILE A 153 -10.10 10.35 -9.10
N SER A 154 -10.52 9.30 -9.80
CA SER A 154 -11.75 9.32 -10.60
C SER A 154 -13.01 9.68 -9.80
N PRO A 155 -13.22 9.24 -8.55
CA PRO A 155 -14.42 9.61 -7.78
C PRO A 155 -14.55 11.13 -7.58
N PHE A 156 -13.44 11.86 -7.54
CA PHE A 156 -13.44 13.31 -7.32
C PHE A 156 -13.92 14.13 -8.52
N ALA A 157 -14.16 13.50 -9.68
CA ALA A 157 -14.82 14.13 -10.81
C ALA A 157 -16.30 14.45 -10.51
N GLU A 158 -16.92 13.78 -9.53
CA GLU A 158 -18.30 14.00 -9.09
C GLU A 158 -18.47 15.30 -8.27
N ALA A 159 -17.37 15.89 -7.77
CA ALA A 159 -17.37 17.16 -7.06
C ALA A 159 -16.48 18.20 -7.78
N PRO A 160 -16.89 18.68 -8.99
CA PRO A 160 -16.05 19.49 -9.88
C PRO A 160 -15.80 20.92 -9.38
N HIS A 161 -16.54 21.37 -8.39
CA HIS A 161 -16.41 22.71 -7.80
C HIS A 161 -15.20 22.89 -6.89
N HIS A 162 -14.52 21.80 -6.47
CA HIS A 162 -13.27 21.85 -5.74
C HIS A 162 -12.07 21.98 -6.68
N HIS A 163 -10.95 22.50 -6.15
CA HIS A 163 -9.64 22.45 -6.79
C HIS A 163 -8.81 21.33 -6.15
N TYR A 164 -8.35 20.38 -6.93
CA TYR A 164 -7.63 19.20 -6.44
C TYR A 164 -6.13 19.32 -6.70
N VAL A 165 -5.34 19.22 -5.65
CA VAL A 165 -3.87 19.13 -5.72
C VAL A 165 -3.49 17.67 -5.56
N VAL A 166 -3.19 17.02 -6.67
CA VAL A 166 -2.95 15.57 -6.71
C VAL A 166 -1.47 15.27 -6.72
N ARG A 167 -0.99 14.50 -5.74
CA ARG A 167 0.39 14.02 -5.72
C ARG A 167 0.47 12.57 -6.18
N SER A 168 1.31 12.33 -7.19
CA SER A 168 1.56 11.01 -7.76
C SER A 168 3.01 10.86 -8.20
N ILE A 169 3.49 9.61 -8.32
CA ILE A 169 4.83 9.31 -8.86
C ILE A 169 4.82 9.46 -10.37
N GLU A 170 3.79 8.91 -11.02
CA GLU A 170 3.63 8.94 -12.47
C GLU A 170 2.65 10.05 -12.89
N PRO A 171 2.71 10.54 -14.14
CA PRO A 171 1.76 11.52 -14.64
C PRO A 171 0.32 11.08 -14.50
N LEU A 172 -0.58 12.03 -14.31
CA LEU A 172 -2.03 11.79 -14.35
C LEU A 172 -2.45 11.46 -15.79
N SER A 173 -3.39 10.53 -15.92
CA SER A 173 -4.11 10.30 -17.17
C SER A 173 -5.17 11.37 -17.36
N ASP A 174 -5.42 11.78 -18.60
CA ASP A 174 -6.51 12.71 -18.93
C ASP A 174 -7.89 12.09 -18.79
N LYS A 175 -7.95 10.75 -18.73
CA LYS A 175 -9.20 10.01 -18.54
C LYS A 175 -9.66 10.09 -17.08
N LEU A 176 -10.92 10.44 -16.86
CA LEU A 176 -11.60 10.41 -15.54
C LEU A 176 -10.91 11.24 -14.45
N ARG A 177 -10.35 12.40 -14.82
CA ARG A 177 -9.81 13.34 -13.83
C ARG A 177 -10.82 14.45 -13.52
N PRO A 178 -10.80 15.01 -12.29
CA PRO A 178 -11.54 16.22 -11.99
C PRO A 178 -11.12 17.38 -12.91
N PRO A 179 -12.02 18.32 -13.25
CA PRO A 179 -11.72 19.38 -14.21
C PRO A 179 -10.69 20.39 -13.68
N ARG A 180 -10.62 20.63 -12.35
CA ARG A 180 -9.74 21.60 -11.71
C ARG A 180 -8.65 20.87 -10.93
N VAL A 181 -7.55 20.51 -11.60
CA VAL A 181 -6.46 19.71 -11.03
C VAL A 181 -5.10 20.39 -11.20
N THR A 182 -4.35 20.47 -10.11
CA THR A 182 -2.90 20.71 -10.12
C THR A 182 -2.18 19.37 -9.85
N SER A 183 -1.35 18.93 -10.77
CA SER A 183 -0.57 17.70 -10.63
C SER A 183 0.80 17.99 -10.03
N LEU A 184 1.15 17.24 -8.98
CA LEU A 184 2.46 17.27 -8.32
C LEU A 184 3.14 15.91 -8.52
N ARG A 185 4.22 15.88 -9.28
CA ARG A 185 5.04 14.67 -9.45
C ARG A 185 6.11 14.64 -8.36
N ALA A 186 5.96 13.70 -7.42
CA ALA A 186 6.92 13.53 -6.35
C ALA A 186 6.88 12.12 -5.78
N ARG A 187 8.02 11.65 -5.30
CA ARG A 187 8.21 10.38 -4.61
C ARG A 187 8.73 10.66 -3.21
N GLY A 188 8.10 10.05 -2.20
CA GLY A 188 8.56 10.14 -0.81
C GLY A 188 9.89 9.39 -0.56
N PRO A 189 10.43 9.50 0.65
CA PRO A 189 9.77 10.08 1.82
C PRO A 189 9.72 11.62 1.79
N PHE A 190 8.79 12.20 2.55
CA PHE A 190 8.64 13.64 2.69
C PHE A 190 8.83 14.06 4.14
N SER A 191 9.53 15.18 4.38
CA SER A 191 9.62 15.74 5.72
C SER A 191 8.36 16.53 6.09
N MET A 192 8.08 16.66 7.40
CA MET A 192 6.97 17.48 7.88
C MET A 192 7.08 18.93 7.41
N ALA A 193 8.28 19.51 7.43
CA ALA A 193 8.51 20.88 6.97
C ALA A 193 8.12 21.06 5.48
N ASN A 194 8.49 20.10 4.62
CA ASN A 194 8.13 20.14 3.21
C ASN A 194 6.62 19.98 2.98
N GLU A 195 5.96 19.13 3.78
CA GLU A 195 4.50 18.97 3.71
C GLU A 195 3.78 20.24 4.14
N MET A 196 4.21 20.88 5.24
CA MET A 196 3.66 22.16 5.69
C MET A 196 3.86 23.28 4.66
N ALA A 197 5.07 23.39 4.09
CA ALA A 197 5.39 24.38 3.05
C ALA A 197 4.51 24.15 1.79
N LEU A 198 4.32 22.91 1.39
CA LEU A 198 3.43 22.55 0.28
C LEU A 198 1.99 22.96 0.57
N MET A 199 1.45 22.57 1.73
CA MET A 199 0.06 22.84 2.10
C MET A 199 -0.22 24.35 2.18
N ARG A 200 0.71 25.13 2.74
CA ARG A 200 0.61 26.61 2.77
C ARG A 200 0.68 27.21 1.37
N ARG A 201 1.69 26.84 0.58
CA ARG A 201 1.88 27.36 -0.78
C ARG A 201 0.68 27.09 -1.68
N MET A 202 0.11 25.91 -1.58
CA MET A 202 -1.05 25.48 -2.38
C MET A 202 -2.39 25.89 -1.75
N ARG A 203 -2.38 26.60 -0.61
CA ARG A 203 -3.58 27.03 0.13
C ARG A 203 -4.55 25.87 0.38
N ILE A 204 -4.01 24.72 0.82
CA ILE A 204 -4.81 23.52 1.10
C ILE A 204 -5.76 23.79 2.26
N THR A 205 -7.05 23.53 2.07
CA THR A 205 -8.10 23.68 3.08
C THR A 205 -8.72 22.34 3.51
N ARG A 206 -8.48 21.25 2.76
CA ARG A 206 -8.92 19.88 3.06
C ARG A 206 -7.88 18.90 2.56
N MET A 207 -7.80 17.73 3.16
CA MET A 207 -6.99 16.62 2.67
C MET A 207 -7.83 15.35 2.64
N VAL A 208 -7.66 14.52 1.60
CA VAL A 208 -8.17 13.15 1.59
C VAL A 208 -6.99 12.19 1.61
N CYS A 209 -6.94 11.30 2.59
CA CYS A 209 -5.83 10.39 2.80
C CYS A 209 -6.30 8.96 2.96
N LYS A 210 -5.60 8.02 2.31
CA LYS A 210 -5.74 6.59 2.55
C LYS A 210 -5.06 6.23 3.87
N ASN A 211 -5.78 5.60 4.80
CA ASN A 211 -5.22 5.13 6.07
C ASN A 211 -4.35 3.88 5.83
N SER A 212 -3.11 4.12 5.47
CA SER A 212 -2.18 3.03 5.12
C SER A 212 -1.25 2.61 6.26
N GLY A 213 -1.25 3.32 7.39
CA GLY A 213 -0.40 3.02 8.53
C GLY A 213 1.11 3.23 8.32
N ALA A 214 1.57 3.69 7.13
CA ALA A 214 2.99 3.76 6.80
C ALA A 214 3.73 4.86 7.58
N PRO A 215 4.71 4.53 8.45
CA PRO A 215 5.45 5.54 9.23
C PRO A 215 6.13 6.58 8.33
N SER A 216 6.71 6.15 7.20
CA SER A 216 7.35 7.04 6.22
C SER A 216 6.40 8.03 5.54
N MET A 217 5.09 7.83 5.68
CA MET A 217 4.06 8.67 5.08
C MET A 217 3.25 9.48 6.12
N ALA A 218 3.59 9.38 7.41
CA ALA A 218 2.88 10.08 8.49
C ALA A 218 3.13 11.60 8.51
N ALA A 219 4.21 12.08 7.91
CA ALA A 219 4.59 13.49 7.89
C ALA A 219 3.47 14.44 7.41
N LYS A 220 2.68 14.01 6.41
CA LYS A 220 1.54 14.80 5.90
C LYS A 220 0.40 14.93 6.92
N LEU A 221 0.18 13.90 7.76
CA LEU A 221 -0.84 13.94 8.82
C LEU A 221 -0.40 14.88 9.94
N LYS A 222 0.86 14.79 10.37
CA LYS A 222 1.45 15.73 11.33
C LYS A 222 1.38 17.18 10.83
N ALA A 223 1.67 17.41 9.54
CA ALA A 223 1.54 18.72 8.92
C ALA A 223 0.09 19.22 8.89
N ALA A 224 -0.87 18.35 8.52
CA ALA A 224 -2.29 18.70 8.52
C ALA A 224 -2.79 19.08 9.92
N ARG A 225 -2.40 18.31 10.96
CA ARG A 225 -2.70 18.61 12.37
C ARG A 225 -2.18 19.98 12.77
N THR A 226 -0.88 20.24 12.54
CA THR A 226 -0.24 21.53 12.87
C THR A 226 -0.88 22.73 12.16
N LEU A 227 -1.44 22.51 10.97
CA LEU A 227 -2.12 23.55 10.19
C LEU A 227 -3.64 23.55 10.39
N SER A 228 -4.15 22.74 11.30
CA SER A 228 -5.59 22.54 11.56
C SER A 228 -6.40 22.24 10.29
N ILE A 229 -5.80 21.51 9.32
CA ILE A 229 -6.44 21.12 8.08
C ILE A 229 -7.26 19.84 8.34
N PRO A 230 -8.59 19.86 8.13
CA PRO A 230 -9.41 18.68 8.24
C PRO A 230 -9.02 17.60 7.21
N VAL A 231 -9.03 16.33 7.65
CA VAL A 231 -8.64 15.17 6.85
C VAL A 231 -9.80 14.20 6.71
N ILE A 232 -10.19 13.90 5.49
CA ILE A 232 -11.05 12.75 5.19
C ILE A 232 -10.15 11.54 5.12
N MET A 233 -10.30 10.64 6.10
CA MET A 233 -9.47 9.45 6.24
C MET A 233 -10.22 8.24 5.71
N VAL A 234 -9.74 7.70 4.60
CA VAL A 234 -10.34 6.51 3.97
C VAL A 234 -9.79 5.26 4.65
N ALA A 235 -10.67 4.41 5.15
CA ALA A 235 -10.30 3.13 5.75
C ALA A 235 -9.69 2.17 4.71
N PRO A 236 -8.70 1.34 5.08
CA PRO A 236 -8.28 0.26 4.21
C PRO A 236 -9.43 -0.74 4.04
N PRO A 237 -9.58 -1.35 2.84
CA PRO A 237 -10.61 -2.37 2.63
C PRO A 237 -10.38 -3.54 3.59
N ALA A 238 -11.46 -4.02 4.20
CA ALA A 238 -11.44 -5.27 4.94
C ALA A 238 -11.22 -6.42 3.94
N VAL A 239 -10.06 -7.04 4.00
CA VAL A 239 -9.72 -8.20 3.18
C VAL A 239 -9.38 -9.34 4.12
N ASP A 240 -10.39 -10.16 4.38
CA ASP A 240 -10.16 -11.46 4.99
C ASP A 240 -9.80 -12.44 3.84
N ALA A 241 -8.55 -12.85 3.81
CA ALA A 241 -8.06 -13.79 2.82
C ALA A 241 -7.67 -15.14 3.47
N GLY A 242 -8.06 -15.37 4.75
CA GLY A 242 -7.82 -16.63 5.45
C GLY A 242 -6.34 -16.97 5.64
N MET A 243 -5.43 -15.98 5.58
CA MET A 243 -4.00 -16.22 5.74
C MET A 243 -3.46 -15.61 7.05
N ALA A 244 -2.45 -16.26 7.63
CA ALA A 244 -1.76 -15.73 8.80
C ALA A 244 -1.19 -14.33 8.50
N THR A 245 -1.59 -13.36 9.32
CA THR A 245 -1.25 -11.95 9.12
C THR A 245 -0.44 -11.43 10.30
N PHE A 246 0.65 -10.75 9.98
CA PHE A 246 1.59 -10.14 10.91
C PHE A 246 1.61 -8.63 10.71
N ASP A 247 1.67 -7.88 11.77
CA ASP A 247 1.67 -6.41 11.77
C ASP A 247 3.08 -5.81 11.69
N THR A 248 4.10 -6.58 12.06
CA THR A 248 5.51 -6.18 12.01
C THR A 248 6.38 -7.20 11.25
N ILE A 249 7.52 -6.72 10.76
CA ILE A 249 8.52 -7.56 10.08
C ILE A 249 9.11 -8.58 11.07
N GLU A 250 9.36 -8.14 12.29
CA GLU A 250 9.95 -8.96 13.37
C GLU A 250 9.03 -10.13 13.73
N ALA A 251 7.72 -9.86 13.88
CA ALA A 251 6.73 -10.89 14.17
C ALA A 251 6.63 -11.91 13.03
N LEU A 252 6.65 -11.44 11.77
CA LEU A 252 6.62 -12.34 10.61
C LEU A 252 7.87 -13.21 10.55
N ILE A 253 9.07 -12.62 10.71
CA ILE A 253 10.34 -13.37 10.70
C ILE A 253 10.38 -14.37 11.87
N GLY A 254 9.96 -13.96 13.07
CA GLY A 254 9.91 -14.85 14.24
C GLY A 254 9.00 -16.06 14.06
N ALA A 255 7.91 -15.92 13.28
CA ALA A 255 7.00 -17.02 12.98
C ALA A 255 7.55 -17.98 11.89
N LEU A 256 8.61 -17.59 11.17
CA LEU A 256 9.25 -18.42 10.13
C LEU A 256 10.47 -19.18 10.64
N HIS A 257 10.94 -18.91 11.88
CA HIS A 257 11.98 -19.69 12.58
C HIS A 257 11.37 -20.93 13.22
#